data_f3fe67d95603c53b196ddcb9a539fbf4
#
_entry.id   f3fe67d95603c53b196ddcb9a539fbf4
#
_cell.length_a   1.000
_cell.length_b   1.000
_cell.length_c   1.000
_cell.angle_alpha   90.00
_cell.angle_beta   90.00
_cell.angle_gamma   90.00
#
_symmetry.space_group_name_H-M   'P 1'
#
loop_
_entity.id
_entity.type
_entity.pdbx_description
1 polymer ?
#
loop_
_entity_poly.entity_id
_entity_poly.type
_entity_poly.pdbx_seq_one_letter_code
_entity_poly.pdbx_strand_id
1 'polypeptide(L)'
;MPLHDPDQKTKQYILETATRLFSEKGFENVKVEDVVKEVGVTRGAFYHYFKSREELISSVMYKSFNDSNPFILAQKQEGLNALEKLRFLFKLDLRPRLDMSDSLRIEMKKLADNPVIFKNELLTQVNVVAPYIEKLLLEGNEDGSITVKYPKQVSQIISMLIASWLSPFAFPVPYQEFANKVSFFEQLGNVLGVPFMDKEMKEIILEIGKQEFKR
;
A
#
# COMPACT_ATOMS: atom_id res chain seq x y z
N MET A 1 3.27 8.89 33.16
CA MET A 1 2.34 7.79 32.83
C MET A 1 1.22 8.37 32.00
N PRO A 2 1.07 8.04 30.72
CA PRO A 2 -0.11 8.47 29.98
C PRO A 2 -1.30 7.64 30.48
N LEU A 3 -2.31 8.35 30.98
CA LEU A 3 -3.62 7.81 31.31
C LEU A 3 -4.17 7.13 30.04
N HIS A 4 -4.31 5.82 30.07
CA HIS A 4 -4.92 5.06 28.98
C HIS A 4 -6.40 5.44 28.89
N ASP A 5 -6.73 6.23 27.86
CA ASP A 5 -8.08 6.62 27.50
C ASP A 5 -8.89 5.34 27.18
N PRO A 6 -10.01 5.06 27.90
CA PRO A 6 -10.88 3.92 27.63
C PRO A 6 -11.39 3.91 26.18
N ASP A 7 -11.57 5.07 25.58
CA ASP A 7 -12.01 5.27 24.20
C ASP A 7 -10.98 4.75 23.20
N GLN A 8 -9.69 5.05 23.40
CA GLN A 8 -8.62 4.52 22.54
C GLN A 8 -8.51 3.02 22.63
N LYS A 9 -8.69 2.43 23.81
CA LYS A 9 -8.66 0.96 23.98
C LYS A 9 -9.79 0.28 23.24
N THR A 10 -11.00 0.83 23.29
CA THR A 10 -12.14 0.26 22.57
C THR A 10 -11.94 0.36 21.06
N LYS A 11 -11.49 1.50 20.53
CA LYS A 11 -11.17 1.67 19.11
C LYS A 11 -10.13 0.66 18.65
N GLN A 12 -9.05 0.49 19.42
CA GLN A 12 -7.99 -0.45 19.11
C GLN A 12 -8.50 -1.90 19.11
N TYR A 13 -9.31 -2.28 20.11
CA TYR A 13 -9.89 -3.62 20.18
C TYR A 13 -10.83 -3.94 19.02
N ILE A 14 -11.65 -2.97 18.59
CA ILE A 14 -12.46 -3.09 17.35
C ILE A 14 -11.54 -3.34 16.14
N LEU A 15 -10.47 -2.57 16.01
CA LEU A 15 -9.54 -2.66 14.89
C LEU A 15 -8.79 -4.01 14.84
N GLU A 16 -8.31 -4.49 15.99
CA GLU A 16 -7.62 -5.79 16.12
C GLU A 16 -8.57 -6.96 15.82
N THR A 17 -9.79 -6.89 16.35
CA THR A 17 -10.83 -7.91 16.06
C THR A 17 -11.19 -7.93 14.58
N ALA A 18 -11.37 -6.76 13.96
CA ALA A 18 -11.64 -6.66 12.54
C ALA A 18 -10.46 -7.18 11.70
N THR A 19 -9.22 -6.86 12.08
CA THR A 19 -8.01 -7.37 11.40
C THR A 19 -8.01 -8.90 11.38
N ARG A 20 -8.27 -9.53 12.53
CA ARG A 20 -8.37 -10.99 12.64
C ARG A 20 -9.51 -11.57 11.81
N LEU A 21 -10.72 -11.02 11.93
CA LEU A 21 -11.89 -11.50 11.19
C LEU A 21 -11.69 -11.36 9.67
N PHE A 22 -11.15 -10.26 9.18
CA PHE A 22 -10.83 -10.08 7.76
C PHE A 22 -9.77 -11.05 7.27
N SER A 23 -8.74 -11.34 8.09
CA SER A 23 -7.72 -12.33 7.75
C SER A 23 -8.27 -13.76 7.68
N GLU A 24 -9.21 -14.12 8.57
CA GLU A 24 -9.80 -15.47 8.64
C GLU A 24 -10.87 -15.71 7.57
N LYS A 25 -11.67 -14.69 7.26
CA LYS A 25 -12.92 -14.85 6.47
C LYS A 25 -12.90 -14.07 5.15
N GLY A 26 -11.94 -13.17 4.94
CA GLY A 26 -11.91 -12.21 3.84
C GLY A 26 -12.77 -10.97 4.12
N PHE A 27 -12.40 -9.85 3.46
CA PHE A 27 -13.10 -8.56 3.66
C PHE A 27 -14.59 -8.64 3.30
N GLU A 28 -14.97 -9.39 2.26
CA GLU A 28 -16.35 -9.46 1.81
C GLU A 28 -17.30 -10.17 2.77
N ASN A 29 -16.78 -11.17 3.47
CA ASN A 29 -17.59 -12.07 4.31
C ASN A 29 -17.76 -11.54 5.74
N VAL A 30 -17.13 -10.40 6.10
CA VAL A 30 -17.24 -9.80 7.44
C VAL A 30 -18.07 -8.52 7.36
N LYS A 31 -19.18 -8.53 8.08
CA LYS A 31 -20.07 -7.37 8.25
C LYS A 31 -19.74 -6.63 9.54
N VAL A 32 -20.23 -5.38 9.66
CA VAL A 32 -20.10 -4.59 10.90
C VAL A 32 -20.71 -5.34 12.08
N GLU A 33 -21.82 -6.04 11.86
CA GLU A 33 -22.52 -6.84 12.88
C GLU A 33 -21.63 -7.96 13.44
N ASP A 34 -20.80 -8.59 12.63
CA ASP A 34 -19.88 -9.64 13.07
C ASP A 34 -18.81 -9.07 14.00
N VAL A 35 -18.26 -7.91 13.64
CA VAL A 35 -17.25 -7.21 14.47
C VAL A 35 -17.86 -6.73 15.78
N VAL A 36 -19.03 -6.10 15.73
CA VAL A 36 -19.76 -5.58 16.90
C VAL A 36 -20.09 -6.71 17.88
N LYS A 37 -20.57 -7.84 17.37
CA LYS A 37 -20.89 -9.03 18.17
C LYS A 37 -19.65 -9.63 18.84
N GLU A 38 -18.57 -9.74 18.10
CA GLU A 38 -17.31 -10.33 18.59
C GLU A 38 -16.64 -9.46 19.66
N VAL A 39 -16.66 -8.13 19.48
CA VAL A 39 -16.12 -7.16 20.43
C VAL A 39 -17.00 -6.99 21.66
N GLY A 40 -18.31 -7.24 21.54
CA GLY A 40 -19.29 -7.04 22.61
C GLY A 40 -19.70 -5.58 22.80
N VAL A 41 -19.61 -4.75 21.74
CA VAL A 41 -20.06 -3.35 21.78
C VAL A 41 -21.40 -3.16 21.07
N THR A 42 -22.05 -2.02 21.26
CA THR A 42 -23.26 -1.67 20.51
C THR A 42 -22.90 -1.16 19.10
N ARG A 43 -23.84 -1.26 18.17
CA ARG A 43 -23.70 -0.69 16.81
C ARG A 43 -23.47 0.84 16.87
N GLY A 44 -24.13 1.54 17.80
CA GLY A 44 -23.91 2.96 18.04
C GLY A 44 -22.49 3.27 18.50
N ALA A 45 -21.94 2.46 19.40
CA ALA A 45 -20.55 2.61 19.84
C ALA A 45 -19.56 2.35 18.68
N PHE A 46 -19.82 1.37 17.82
CA PHE A 46 -19.00 1.16 16.63
C PHE A 46 -18.96 2.42 15.74
N TYR A 47 -20.12 3.01 15.41
CA TYR A 47 -20.21 4.18 14.54
C TYR A 47 -19.69 5.48 15.17
N HIS A 48 -19.47 5.48 16.48
CA HIS A 48 -18.69 6.53 17.13
C HIS A 48 -17.22 6.51 16.69
N TYR A 49 -16.61 5.32 16.55
CA TYR A 49 -15.20 5.14 16.18
C TYR A 49 -14.94 5.08 14.69
N PHE A 50 -15.81 4.44 13.92
CA PHE A 50 -15.69 4.22 12.48
C PHE A 50 -17.01 4.61 11.79
N LYS A 51 -16.97 5.63 10.93
CA LYS A 51 -18.17 6.17 10.28
C LYS A 51 -18.79 5.21 9.27
N SER A 52 -18.02 4.24 8.77
CA SER A 52 -18.48 3.22 7.83
C SER A 52 -17.62 1.95 7.92
N ARG A 53 -18.10 0.89 7.25
CA ARG A 53 -17.32 -0.35 7.07
C ARG A 53 -16.06 -0.10 6.24
N GLU A 54 -16.14 0.75 5.23
CA GLU A 54 -15.02 1.15 4.37
C GLU A 54 -13.93 1.87 5.16
N GLU A 55 -14.30 2.73 6.11
CA GLU A 55 -13.34 3.35 7.02
C GLU A 55 -12.64 2.32 7.91
N LEU A 56 -13.37 1.32 8.42
CA LEU A 56 -12.79 0.21 9.17
C LEU A 56 -11.80 -0.58 8.31
N ILE A 57 -12.17 -0.94 7.07
CA ILE A 57 -11.27 -1.65 6.13
C ILE A 57 -10.01 -0.83 5.88
N SER A 58 -10.14 0.45 5.53
CA SER A 58 -8.99 1.33 5.30
C SER A 58 -8.10 1.44 6.54
N SER A 59 -8.69 1.47 7.73
CA SER A 59 -7.94 1.50 9.00
C SER A 59 -7.20 0.20 9.29
N VAL A 60 -7.78 -0.95 8.92
CA VAL A 60 -7.10 -2.26 9.02
C VAL A 60 -5.94 -2.35 8.04
N MET A 61 -6.12 -1.91 6.80
CA MET A 61 -5.04 -1.87 5.80
C MET A 61 -3.89 -0.97 6.25
N TYR A 62 -4.22 0.22 6.77
CA TYR A 62 -3.23 1.15 7.33
C TYR A 62 -2.49 0.57 8.54
N LYS A 63 -3.20 -0.11 9.46
CA LYS A 63 -2.58 -0.79 10.61
C LYS A 63 -1.62 -1.88 10.15
N SER A 64 -2.03 -2.72 9.20
CA SER A 64 -1.18 -3.79 8.65
C SER A 64 0.10 -3.23 8.02
N PHE A 65 -0.01 -2.13 7.28
CA PHE A 65 1.14 -1.42 6.74
C PHE A 65 2.08 -0.92 7.85
N ASN A 66 1.56 -0.31 8.90
CA ASN A 66 2.39 0.19 10.01
C ASN A 66 3.05 -0.92 10.83
N ASP A 67 2.36 -2.03 11.06
CA ASP A 67 2.87 -3.17 11.84
C ASP A 67 4.07 -3.84 11.12
N SER A 68 4.04 -3.91 9.80
CA SER A 68 5.11 -4.48 8.97
C SER A 68 6.08 -3.46 8.40
N ASN A 69 5.93 -2.20 8.71
CA ASN A 69 6.52 -1.00 8.10
C ASN A 69 7.78 -1.26 7.23
N PRO A 70 7.61 -1.44 5.91
CA PRO A 70 8.72 -1.85 5.03
C PRO A 70 9.81 -0.78 4.93
N PHE A 71 9.49 0.48 5.25
CA PHE A 71 10.47 1.58 5.28
C PHE A 71 11.43 1.44 6.46
N ILE A 72 10.96 0.97 7.62
CA ILE A 72 11.83 0.67 8.76
C ILE A 72 12.79 -0.47 8.40
N LEU A 73 12.30 -1.49 7.67
CA LEU A 73 13.13 -2.59 7.20
C LEU A 73 14.18 -2.09 6.18
N ALA A 74 13.80 -1.23 5.24
CA ALA A 74 14.71 -0.65 4.27
C ALA A 74 15.79 0.23 4.95
N GLN A 75 15.41 1.04 5.93
CA GLN A 75 16.35 1.88 6.69
C GLN A 75 17.39 1.07 7.49
N LYS A 76 17.04 -0.12 7.94
CA LYS A 76 17.95 -1.02 8.67
C LYS A 76 18.95 -1.76 7.78
N GLN A 77 18.85 -1.65 6.44
CA GLN A 77 19.80 -2.27 5.53
C GLN A 77 21.13 -1.51 5.56
N GLU A 78 22.13 -2.09 6.22
CA GLU A 78 23.48 -1.55 6.25
C GLU A 78 24.18 -1.76 4.91
N GLY A 79 25.04 -0.80 4.52
CA GLY A 79 25.83 -0.86 3.29
C GLY A 79 25.08 -0.55 1.99
N LEU A 80 23.77 -0.31 2.03
CA LEU A 80 23.00 0.13 0.88
C LEU A 80 22.92 1.66 0.81
N ASN A 81 23.14 2.25 -0.39
CA ASN A 81 22.81 3.64 -0.65
C ASN A 81 21.28 3.86 -0.74
N ALA A 82 20.84 5.12 -0.81
CA ALA A 82 19.42 5.44 -0.76
C ALA A 82 18.62 4.86 -1.95
N LEU A 83 19.19 4.81 -3.15
CA LEU A 83 18.55 4.19 -4.31
C LEU A 83 18.38 2.68 -4.13
N GLU A 84 19.38 2.00 -3.56
CA GLU A 84 19.30 0.57 -3.27
C GLU A 84 18.27 0.26 -2.17
N LYS A 85 18.18 1.10 -1.13
CA LYS A 85 17.13 1.01 -0.11
C LYS A 85 15.74 1.19 -0.72
N LEU A 86 15.58 2.14 -1.66
CA LEU A 86 14.31 2.37 -2.37
C LEU A 86 13.93 1.15 -3.23
N ARG A 87 14.88 0.55 -3.94
CA ARG A 87 14.69 -0.70 -4.69
C ARG A 87 14.31 -1.87 -3.78
N PHE A 88 15.01 -2.01 -2.67
CA PHE A 88 14.70 -3.04 -1.66
C PHE A 88 13.27 -2.89 -1.14
N LEU A 89 12.84 -1.68 -0.80
CA LEU A 89 11.50 -1.34 -0.36
C LEU A 89 10.44 -1.80 -1.37
N PHE A 90 10.57 -1.42 -2.64
CA PHE A 90 9.62 -1.80 -3.67
C PHE A 90 9.58 -3.32 -3.92
N LYS A 91 10.72 -4.00 -3.85
CA LYS A 91 10.77 -5.47 -3.99
C LYS A 91 10.08 -6.18 -2.83
N LEU A 92 10.14 -5.65 -1.60
CA LEU A 92 9.38 -6.18 -0.45
C LEU A 92 7.86 -6.12 -0.67
N ASP A 93 7.36 -5.06 -1.33
CA ASP A 93 5.93 -4.92 -1.65
C ASP A 93 5.51 -5.80 -2.85
N LEU A 94 6.37 -5.94 -3.84
CA LEU A 94 6.05 -6.63 -5.10
C LEU A 94 6.09 -8.16 -4.99
N ARG A 95 7.09 -8.73 -4.30
CA ARG A 95 7.32 -10.19 -4.26
C ARG A 95 6.12 -10.98 -3.73
N PRO A 96 5.43 -10.59 -2.63
CA PRO A 96 4.25 -11.32 -2.16
C PRO A 96 3.10 -11.36 -3.17
N ARG A 97 3.05 -10.41 -4.11
CA ARG A 97 2.00 -10.36 -5.14
C ARG A 97 2.13 -11.46 -6.19
N LEU A 98 3.32 -12.04 -6.37
CA LEU A 98 3.54 -13.20 -7.26
C LEU A 98 2.79 -14.45 -6.76
N ASP A 99 2.73 -14.63 -5.44
CA ASP A 99 2.13 -15.80 -4.79
C ASP A 99 0.69 -15.55 -4.31
N MET A 100 0.09 -14.45 -4.76
CA MET A 100 -1.27 -14.09 -4.37
C MET A 100 -2.29 -15.09 -4.92
N SER A 101 -3.15 -15.63 -4.03
CA SER A 101 -4.22 -16.56 -4.41
C SER A 101 -5.29 -15.88 -5.28
N ASP A 102 -6.00 -16.66 -6.08
CA ASP A 102 -7.08 -16.14 -6.93
C ASP A 102 -8.20 -15.49 -6.11
N SER A 103 -8.53 -16.05 -4.95
CA SER A 103 -9.51 -15.46 -4.04
C SER A 103 -9.10 -14.07 -3.56
N LEU A 104 -7.82 -13.90 -3.18
CA LEU A 104 -7.32 -12.62 -2.74
C LEU A 104 -7.25 -11.60 -3.90
N ARG A 105 -6.94 -12.04 -5.13
CA ARG A 105 -6.97 -11.17 -6.33
C ARG A 105 -8.36 -10.62 -6.61
N ILE A 106 -9.38 -11.49 -6.56
CA ILE A 106 -10.78 -11.09 -6.71
C ILE A 106 -11.17 -10.06 -5.64
N GLU A 107 -10.75 -10.29 -4.40
CA GLU A 107 -11.02 -9.39 -3.30
C GLU A 107 -10.31 -8.03 -3.47
N MET A 108 -9.04 -8.01 -3.86
CA MET A 108 -8.30 -6.78 -4.14
C MET A 108 -8.97 -5.95 -5.25
N LYS A 109 -9.45 -6.61 -6.31
CA LYS A 109 -10.20 -5.94 -7.38
C LYS A 109 -11.47 -5.28 -6.84
N LYS A 110 -12.27 -5.98 -6.05
CA LYS A 110 -13.49 -5.41 -5.46
C LYS A 110 -13.21 -4.25 -4.50
N LEU A 111 -12.12 -4.31 -3.74
CA LEU A 111 -11.68 -3.19 -2.91
C LEU A 111 -11.27 -1.98 -3.77
N ALA A 112 -10.54 -2.21 -4.87
CA ALA A 112 -10.15 -1.16 -5.80
C ALA A 112 -11.34 -0.52 -6.53
N ASP A 113 -12.39 -1.29 -6.81
CA ASP A 113 -13.65 -0.81 -7.41
C ASP A 113 -14.49 0.04 -6.43
N ASN A 114 -14.23 -0.03 -5.12
CA ASN A 114 -14.95 0.78 -4.12
C ASN A 114 -14.35 2.21 -4.07
N PRO A 115 -15.11 3.26 -4.47
CA PRO A 115 -14.55 4.61 -4.60
C PRO A 115 -14.10 5.22 -3.27
N VAL A 116 -14.70 4.81 -2.14
CA VAL A 116 -14.32 5.30 -0.81
C VAL A 116 -12.99 4.68 -0.39
N ILE A 117 -12.82 3.37 -0.57
CA ILE A 117 -11.57 2.66 -0.27
C ILE A 117 -10.46 3.16 -1.18
N PHE A 118 -10.71 3.29 -2.49
CA PHE A 118 -9.74 3.80 -3.46
C PHE A 118 -9.29 5.23 -3.13
N LYS A 119 -10.23 6.13 -2.77
CA LYS A 119 -9.88 7.48 -2.33
C LYS A 119 -9.02 7.47 -1.05
N ASN A 120 -9.38 6.65 -0.07
CA ASN A 120 -8.62 6.54 1.17
C ASN A 120 -7.21 6.00 0.91
N GLU A 121 -7.06 5.04 -0.01
CA GLU A 121 -5.76 4.53 -0.44
C GLU A 121 -4.90 5.65 -1.04
N LEU A 122 -5.42 6.45 -1.97
CA LEU A 122 -4.68 7.58 -2.54
C LEU A 122 -4.25 8.60 -1.47
N LEU A 123 -5.11 8.89 -0.49
CA LEU A 123 -4.77 9.76 0.63
C LEU A 123 -3.67 9.14 1.51
N THR A 124 -3.69 7.83 1.73
CA THR A 124 -2.63 7.10 2.43
C THR A 124 -1.31 7.19 1.67
N GLN A 125 -1.33 7.02 0.35
CA GLN A 125 -0.12 7.18 -0.47
C GLN A 125 0.51 8.56 -0.33
N VAL A 126 -0.29 9.63 -0.37
CA VAL A 126 0.21 11.01 -0.29
C VAL A 126 0.66 11.39 1.13
N ASN A 127 -0.11 11.01 2.16
CA ASN A 127 0.08 11.52 3.51
C ASN A 127 0.95 10.60 4.39
N VAL A 128 1.08 9.32 4.03
CA VAL A 128 1.81 8.33 4.84
C VAL A 128 2.99 7.74 4.09
N VAL A 129 2.78 7.20 2.88
CA VAL A 129 3.83 6.51 2.12
C VAL A 129 4.83 7.49 1.52
N ALA A 130 4.34 8.54 0.85
CA ALA A 130 5.21 9.52 0.19
C ALA A 130 6.23 10.19 1.12
N PRO A 131 5.94 10.56 2.37
CA PRO A 131 6.95 11.10 3.29
C PRO A 131 8.13 10.17 3.55
N TYR A 132 7.92 8.85 3.58
CA TYR A 132 9.04 7.91 3.70
C TYR A 132 9.88 7.84 2.42
N ILE A 133 9.23 7.83 1.25
CA ILE A 133 9.93 7.88 -0.04
C ILE A 133 10.70 9.20 -0.15
N GLU A 134 10.09 10.34 0.20
CA GLU A 134 10.74 11.66 0.21
C GLU A 134 12.05 11.64 1.01
N LYS A 135 12.04 11.02 2.19
CA LYS A 135 13.24 10.88 3.02
C LYS A 135 14.34 10.12 2.28
N LEU A 136 14.04 9.01 1.61
CA LEU A 136 15.01 8.27 0.80
C LEU A 136 15.50 9.08 -0.41
N LEU A 137 14.63 9.88 -1.04
CA LEU A 137 15.04 10.76 -2.14
C LEU A 137 16.00 11.86 -1.67
N LEU A 138 15.78 12.42 -0.47
CA LEU A 138 16.68 13.40 0.15
C LEU A 138 18.03 12.74 0.50
N GLU A 139 18.03 11.57 1.16
CA GLU A 139 19.24 10.79 1.43
C GLU A 139 20.03 10.49 0.14
N GLY A 140 19.33 10.15 -0.95
CA GLY A 140 19.94 9.85 -2.24
C GLY A 140 20.53 11.06 -2.94
N ASN A 141 19.97 12.25 -2.75
CA ASN A 141 20.58 13.49 -3.19
C ASN A 141 21.89 13.80 -2.41
N GLU A 142 21.95 13.41 -1.13
CA GLU A 142 23.13 13.59 -0.27
C GLU A 142 24.24 12.58 -0.60
N ASP A 143 23.88 11.29 -0.82
CA ASP A 143 24.86 10.24 -1.14
C ASP A 143 25.21 10.14 -2.63
N GLY A 144 24.56 10.95 -3.48
CA GLY A 144 24.77 11.02 -4.92
C GLY A 144 24.15 9.89 -5.74
N SER A 145 23.39 8.98 -5.12
CA SER A 145 22.72 7.87 -5.82
C SER A 145 21.44 8.28 -6.55
N ILE A 146 20.87 9.44 -6.20
CA ILE A 146 19.66 10.04 -6.78
C ILE A 146 19.94 11.51 -7.10
N THR A 147 19.23 12.08 -8.10
CA THR A 147 19.35 13.49 -8.48
C THR A 147 17.96 14.06 -8.72
N VAL A 148 17.22 14.33 -7.65
CA VAL A 148 15.82 14.80 -7.70
C VAL A 148 15.73 16.24 -7.25
N LYS A 149 15.18 17.11 -8.13
CA LYS A 149 14.99 18.54 -7.83
C LYS A 149 13.82 18.81 -6.87
N TYR A 150 12.77 17.98 -6.92
CA TYR A 150 11.52 18.16 -6.15
C TYR A 150 11.16 16.87 -5.40
N PRO A 151 11.92 16.47 -4.34
CA PRO A 151 11.75 15.18 -3.67
C PRO A 151 10.32 14.92 -3.19
N LYS A 152 9.67 15.92 -2.58
CA LYS A 152 8.29 15.82 -2.09
C LYS A 152 7.28 15.54 -3.20
N GLN A 153 7.32 16.29 -4.31
CA GLN A 153 6.37 16.11 -5.40
C GLN A 153 6.62 14.79 -6.14
N VAL A 154 7.89 14.44 -6.32
CA VAL A 154 8.28 13.17 -6.96
C VAL A 154 7.85 11.98 -6.12
N SER A 155 8.04 12.01 -4.78
CA SER A 155 7.58 10.94 -3.90
C SER A 155 6.06 10.75 -3.95
N GLN A 156 5.29 11.85 -3.95
CA GLN A 156 3.84 11.83 -4.06
C GLN A 156 3.35 11.24 -5.39
N ILE A 157 3.95 11.67 -6.52
CA ILE A 157 3.57 11.17 -7.85
C ILE A 157 3.93 9.69 -8.00
N ILE A 158 5.13 9.28 -7.60
CA ILE A 158 5.56 7.88 -7.70
C ILE A 158 4.64 6.98 -6.87
N SER A 159 4.36 7.32 -5.62
CA SER A 159 3.50 6.50 -4.75
C SER A 159 2.07 6.40 -5.27
N MET A 160 1.47 7.50 -5.74
CA MET A 160 0.14 7.49 -6.35
C MET A 160 0.10 6.66 -7.63
N LEU A 161 1.08 6.79 -8.52
CA LEU A 161 1.12 6.03 -9.78
C LEU A 161 1.25 4.54 -9.53
N ILE A 162 2.04 4.12 -8.55
CA ILE A 162 2.19 2.70 -8.17
C ILE A 162 0.88 2.15 -7.63
N ALA A 163 0.22 2.88 -6.73
CA ALA A 163 -1.01 2.41 -6.08
C ALA A 163 -2.25 2.46 -6.99
N SER A 164 -2.25 3.29 -8.02
CA SER A 164 -3.40 3.49 -8.90
C SER A 164 -3.10 3.09 -10.35
N TRP A 165 -2.39 3.92 -11.09
CA TRP A 165 -2.24 3.80 -12.55
C TRP A 165 -1.52 2.52 -13.00
N LEU A 166 -0.55 2.02 -12.20
CA LEU A 166 0.14 0.74 -12.42
C LEU A 166 -0.56 -0.44 -11.75
N SER A 167 -1.59 -0.19 -10.94
CA SER A 167 -2.34 -1.27 -10.32
C SER A 167 -3.22 -1.98 -11.34
N PRO A 168 -3.03 -3.29 -11.57
CA PRO A 168 -3.89 -4.04 -12.47
C PRO A 168 -5.32 -4.20 -11.92
N PHE A 169 -5.53 -3.96 -10.64
CA PHE A 169 -6.84 -4.02 -9.98
C PHE A 169 -7.63 -2.72 -10.18
N ALA A 170 -6.96 -1.56 -10.08
CA ALA A 170 -7.61 -0.26 -10.16
C ALA A 170 -7.82 0.21 -11.62
N PHE A 171 -6.84 -0.06 -12.50
CA PHE A 171 -6.87 0.35 -13.92
C PHE A 171 -6.52 -0.83 -14.83
N PRO A 172 -7.41 -1.84 -14.93
CA PRO A 172 -7.18 -2.98 -15.80
C PRO A 172 -7.09 -2.56 -17.27
N VAL A 173 -6.07 -3.05 -17.96
CA VAL A 173 -5.81 -2.81 -19.40
C VAL A 173 -5.28 -4.09 -20.03
N PRO A 174 -5.31 -4.27 -21.36
CA PRO A 174 -4.65 -5.39 -22.02
C PRO A 174 -3.16 -5.50 -21.61
N TYR A 175 -2.63 -6.73 -21.53
CA TYR A 175 -1.25 -6.96 -21.07
C TYR A 175 -0.21 -6.12 -21.82
N GLN A 176 -0.36 -5.96 -23.16
CA GLN A 176 0.59 -5.16 -23.94
C GLN A 176 0.59 -3.68 -23.49
N GLU A 177 -0.58 -3.12 -23.18
CA GLU A 177 -0.69 -1.76 -22.67
C GLU A 177 -0.11 -1.65 -21.25
N PHE A 178 -0.33 -2.65 -20.41
CA PHE A 178 0.31 -2.71 -19.09
C PHE A 178 1.84 -2.73 -19.20
N ALA A 179 2.40 -3.54 -20.11
CA ALA A 179 3.84 -3.57 -20.35
C ALA A 179 4.38 -2.21 -20.83
N ASN A 180 3.61 -1.49 -21.65
CA ASN A 180 3.95 -0.13 -22.07
C ASN A 180 3.90 0.85 -20.89
N LYS A 181 2.90 0.75 -19.99
CA LYS A 181 2.84 1.54 -18.77
C LYS A 181 4.08 1.32 -17.89
N VAL A 182 4.49 0.06 -17.70
CA VAL A 182 5.69 -0.28 -16.92
C VAL A 182 6.96 0.33 -17.54
N SER A 183 7.12 0.23 -18.86
CA SER A 183 8.26 0.82 -19.56
C SER A 183 8.26 2.34 -19.51
N PHE A 184 7.09 2.97 -19.63
CA PHE A 184 6.95 4.42 -19.45
C PHE A 184 7.30 4.86 -18.02
N PHE A 185 6.85 4.11 -17.01
CA PHE A 185 7.12 4.43 -15.62
C PHE A 185 8.62 4.32 -15.26
N GLU A 186 9.32 3.34 -15.85
CA GLU A 186 10.79 3.24 -15.78
C GLU A 186 11.45 4.50 -16.37
N GLN A 187 11.04 4.92 -17.58
CA GLN A 187 11.56 6.13 -18.21
C GLN A 187 11.24 7.39 -17.40
N LEU A 188 10.03 7.48 -16.84
CA LEU A 188 9.63 8.59 -15.98
C LEU A 188 10.56 8.70 -14.76
N GLY A 189 10.87 7.60 -14.10
CA GLY A 189 11.82 7.57 -12.98
C GLY A 189 13.21 8.10 -13.39
N ASN A 190 13.72 7.66 -14.55
CA ASN A 190 15.01 8.15 -15.08
C ASN A 190 14.99 9.67 -15.37
N VAL A 191 13.93 10.17 -15.98
CA VAL A 191 13.77 11.60 -16.29
C VAL A 191 13.65 12.44 -15.02
N LEU A 192 13.00 11.91 -13.99
CA LEU A 192 12.87 12.58 -12.69
C LEU A 192 14.14 12.49 -11.82
N GLY A 193 15.18 11.79 -12.30
CA GLY A 193 16.45 11.64 -11.57
C GLY A 193 16.42 10.57 -10.48
N VAL A 194 15.44 9.68 -10.50
CA VAL A 194 15.32 8.55 -9.55
C VAL A 194 15.16 7.23 -10.33
N PRO A 195 16.25 6.59 -10.80
CA PRO A 195 16.22 5.35 -11.57
C PRO A 195 15.96 4.13 -10.68
N PHE A 196 14.81 4.14 -10.00
CA PHE A 196 14.48 3.12 -8.99
C PHE A 196 14.16 1.75 -9.60
N MET A 197 13.63 1.69 -10.84
CA MET A 197 13.27 0.42 -11.47
C MET A 197 14.49 -0.26 -12.05
N ASP A 198 14.91 -1.37 -11.45
CA ASP A 198 15.93 -2.25 -12.01
C ASP A 198 15.30 -3.39 -12.83
N LYS A 199 16.15 -4.20 -13.48
CA LYS A 199 15.70 -5.31 -14.33
C LYS A 199 14.83 -6.32 -13.56
N GLU A 200 15.22 -6.68 -12.34
CA GLU A 200 14.47 -7.64 -11.51
C GLU A 200 13.07 -7.10 -11.18
N MET A 201 12.96 -5.84 -10.74
CA MET A 201 11.66 -5.23 -10.47
C MET A 201 10.75 -5.21 -11.69
N LYS A 202 11.31 -4.86 -12.85
CA LYS A 202 10.56 -4.87 -14.12
C LYS A 202 10.04 -6.26 -14.46
N GLU A 203 10.86 -7.30 -14.31
CA GLU A 203 10.48 -8.70 -14.54
C GLU A 203 9.36 -9.13 -13.58
N ILE A 204 9.47 -8.81 -12.29
CA ILE A 204 8.44 -9.10 -11.28
C ILE A 204 7.11 -8.42 -11.64
N ILE A 205 7.13 -7.13 -11.95
CA ILE A 205 5.91 -6.37 -12.28
C ILE A 205 5.25 -6.94 -13.55
N LEU A 206 6.04 -7.26 -14.58
CA LEU A 206 5.50 -7.85 -15.81
C LEU A 206 4.92 -9.24 -15.58
N GLU A 207 5.52 -10.05 -14.70
CA GLU A 207 4.96 -11.36 -14.36
C GLU A 207 3.66 -11.25 -13.57
N ILE A 208 3.56 -10.32 -12.61
CA ILE A 208 2.30 -10.00 -11.94
C ILE A 208 1.23 -9.62 -12.99
N GLY A 209 1.56 -8.72 -13.92
CA GLY A 209 0.66 -8.35 -15.00
C GLY A 209 0.21 -9.52 -15.86
N LYS A 210 1.11 -10.45 -16.22
CA LYS A 210 0.73 -11.65 -16.97
C LYS A 210 -0.29 -12.51 -16.23
N GLN A 211 -0.13 -12.66 -14.92
CA GLN A 211 -1.05 -13.44 -14.11
C GLN A 211 -2.45 -12.80 -14.04
N GLU A 212 -2.53 -11.45 -14.06
CA GLU A 212 -3.81 -10.71 -14.01
C GLU A 212 -4.52 -10.67 -15.37
N PHE A 213 -3.78 -10.54 -16.47
CA PHE A 213 -4.34 -10.28 -17.80
C PHE A 213 -4.38 -11.49 -18.74
N LYS A 214 -3.91 -12.67 -18.31
CA LYS A 214 -4.02 -13.94 -19.07
C LYS A 214 -5.41 -14.61 -18.97
N ARG A 215 -6.34 -14.00 -18.27
CA ARG A 215 -7.72 -14.51 -18.03
C ARG A 215 -8.78 -13.60 -18.69
#